data_5a89c1dc609a7d4ffba3768f1822d99c
#
_entry.id   5a89c1dc609a7d4ffba3768f1822d99c
#
_cell.length_a   1.000
_cell.length_b   1.000
_cell.length_c   1.000
_cell.angle_alpha   90.00
_cell.angle_beta   90.00
_cell.angle_gamma   90.00
#
_symmetry.space_group_name_H-M   'P 1'
#
loop_
_entity.id
_entity.type
_entity.pdbx_description
1 polymer ?
#
loop_
_entity_poly.entity_id
_entity_poly.type
_entity_poly.pdbx_seq_one_letter_code
_entity_poly.pdbx_strand_id
1 'polypeptide(L)'
;MIIDCHAHLMPQSWFHPKSPKSIFDLDGLFKEQDEAGVDITVFGNNWIRSPDGADPLRVVQEFNAHAAELTAKHPKRLLGLACSVPYDNDKILKETEKAIREYKLKGIMIGSSTNGEYLDSPRATPFFELVSDLDVPLFVHPPKFAIGNEKMEIFRLPEMLGRPFDTTLALTRFIFTGGFEKFPNLKMVCAHVGGALPMLPGRYGFGYELRKDDSFGPWEPDVMNRPPASYMKQLYFDTVCYHPPAVQCAIDTIGIDHVVFGSDSPPVPLPLARAVDTVNQLKIPNEDKQKIFSGNAAKLLGLAG
;
A
#
# COMPACT_ATOMS: atom_id res chain seq x y z
N MET A 1 12.42 -16.77 7.91
CA MET A 1 11.00 -16.43 7.59
C MET A 1 10.98 -15.25 6.63
N ILE A 2 10.14 -15.33 5.59
CA ILE A 2 9.88 -14.24 4.64
C ILE A 2 8.38 -13.96 4.63
N ILE A 3 7.99 -12.71 4.85
CA ILE A 3 6.60 -12.23 4.81
C ILE A 3 6.46 -11.27 3.64
N ASP A 4 5.71 -11.68 2.62
CA ASP A 4 5.39 -10.84 1.48
C ASP A 4 4.19 -9.93 1.83
N CYS A 5 4.42 -8.63 1.90
CA CYS A 5 3.41 -7.65 2.31
C CYS A 5 2.57 -7.09 1.15
N HIS A 6 2.75 -7.59 -0.07
CA HIS A 6 2.07 -7.02 -1.22
C HIS A 6 1.68 -8.09 -2.25
N ALA A 7 0.43 -8.53 -2.18
CA ALA A 7 -0.19 -9.43 -3.15
C ALA A 7 -1.70 -9.19 -3.28
N HIS A 8 -2.29 -9.77 -4.31
CA HIS A 8 -3.71 -9.64 -4.61
C HIS A 8 -4.34 -11.01 -4.92
N LEU A 9 -5.31 -11.43 -4.10
CA LEU A 9 -6.11 -12.64 -4.34
C LEU A 9 -7.59 -12.24 -4.40
N MET A 10 -8.26 -12.59 -5.48
CA MET A 10 -9.63 -12.17 -5.73
C MET A 10 -10.64 -13.31 -5.58
N PRO A 11 -11.89 -13.03 -5.18
CA PRO A 11 -12.96 -14.02 -5.20
C PRO A 11 -13.16 -14.63 -6.58
N GLN A 12 -13.35 -15.93 -6.69
CA GLN A 12 -13.62 -16.63 -7.95
C GLN A 12 -14.85 -16.07 -8.68
N SER A 13 -15.84 -15.57 -7.92
CA SER A 13 -17.04 -14.90 -8.47
C SER A 13 -16.73 -13.65 -9.30
N TRP A 14 -15.53 -13.06 -9.11
CA TRP A 14 -15.08 -11.87 -9.87
C TRP A 14 -14.26 -12.21 -11.11
N PHE A 15 -14.11 -13.50 -11.41
CA PHE A 15 -13.34 -13.91 -12.59
C PHE A 15 -13.92 -13.32 -13.86
N HIS A 16 -13.06 -12.70 -14.66
CA HIS A 16 -13.37 -12.22 -15.99
C HIS A 16 -12.25 -12.65 -16.95
N PRO A 17 -12.55 -13.08 -18.19
CA PRO A 17 -11.53 -13.60 -19.13
C PRO A 17 -10.34 -12.67 -19.42
N LYS A 18 -10.52 -11.37 -19.21
CA LYS A 18 -9.46 -10.35 -19.34
C LYS A 18 -8.69 -10.09 -18.06
N SER A 19 -9.06 -10.69 -16.94
CA SER A 19 -8.33 -10.56 -15.68
C SER A 19 -7.07 -11.42 -15.69
N PRO A 20 -6.00 -11.00 -15.00
CA PRO A 20 -4.86 -11.89 -14.75
C PRO A 20 -5.34 -13.15 -14.04
N LYS A 21 -5.09 -14.33 -14.62
CA LYS A 21 -5.57 -15.59 -14.03
C LYS A 21 -4.94 -15.89 -12.68
N SER A 22 -3.70 -15.45 -12.49
CA SER A 22 -2.91 -15.65 -11.28
C SER A 22 -3.56 -15.11 -9.99
N ILE A 23 -4.35 -14.03 -10.07
CA ILE A 23 -5.04 -13.48 -8.89
C ILE A 23 -6.19 -14.38 -8.38
N PHE A 24 -6.54 -15.44 -9.13
CA PHE A 24 -7.55 -16.45 -8.80
C PHE A 24 -6.93 -17.84 -8.57
N ASP A 25 -5.60 -17.96 -8.72
CA ASP A 25 -4.87 -19.23 -8.67
C ASP A 25 -4.11 -19.37 -7.34
N LEU A 26 -4.80 -19.89 -6.35
CA LEU A 26 -4.22 -20.10 -5.02
C LEU A 26 -3.15 -21.18 -5.01
N ASP A 27 -3.34 -22.27 -5.78
CA ASP A 27 -2.37 -23.36 -5.85
C ASP A 27 -1.07 -22.89 -6.53
N GLY A 28 -1.21 -22.06 -7.59
CA GLY A 28 -0.08 -21.40 -8.24
C GLY A 28 0.69 -20.49 -7.28
N LEU A 29 0.00 -19.70 -6.46
CA LEU A 29 0.65 -18.88 -5.44
C LEU A 29 1.42 -19.75 -4.42
N PHE A 30 0.82 -20.82 -3.93
CA PHE A 30 1.48 -21.69 -2.96
C PHE A 30 2.72 -22.37 -3.53
N LYS A 31 2.68 -22.75 -4.80
CA LYS A 31 3.85 -23.28 -5.49
C LYS A 31 4.97 -22.22 -5.59
N GLU A 32 4.64 -21.01 -5.99
CA GLU A 32 5.60 -19.88 -6.06
C GLU A 32 6.19 -19.56 -4.67
N GLN A 33 5.38 -19.60 -3.60
CA GLN A 33 5.87 -19.42 -2.23
C GLN A 33 6.90 -20.49 -1.87
N ASP A 34 6.59 -21.78 -2.14
CA ASP A 34 7.48 -22.91 -1.82
C ASP A 34 8.80 -22.81 -2.61
N GLU A 35 8.75 -22.44 -3.89
CA GLU A 35 9.92 -22.28 -4.75
C GLU A 35 10.79 -21.07 -4.33
N ALA A 36 10.19 -19.97 -3.87
CA ALA A 36 10.88 -18.74 -3.48
C ALA A 36 11.27 -18.68 -1.99
N GLY A 37 10.79 -19.64 -1.17
CA GLY A 37 11.01 -19.64 0.27
C GLY A 37 10.22 -18.57 1.01
N VAL A 38 9.06 -18.13 0.46
CA VAL A 38 8.15 -17.19 1.12
C VAL A 38 7.19 -17.95 2.03
N ASP A 39 7.18 -17.61 3.30
CA ASP A 39 6.38 -18.32 4.31
C ASP A 39 4.94 -17.81 4.35
N ILE A 40 4.76 -16.48 4.29
CA ILE A 40 3.46 -15.81 4.47
C ILE A 40 3.28 -14.77 3.37
N THR A 41 2.10 -14.73 2.76
CA THR A 41 1.68 -13.65 1.86
C THR A 41 0.53 -12.87 2.48
N VAL A 42 0.75 -11.57 2.61
CA VAL A 42 -0.28 -10.58 2.97
C VAL A 42 -0.96 -10.12 1.70
N PHE A 43 -2.27 -10.30 1.59
CA PHE A 43 -3.00 -9.94 0.39
C PHE A 43 -4.15 -8.99 0.68
N GLY A 44 -4.44 -8.13 -0.28
CA GLY A 44 -5.49 -7.13 -0.18
C GLY A 44 -6.10 -6.78 -1.52
N ASN A 45 -7.04 -5.85 -1.50
CA ASN A 45 -7.68 -5.30 -2.68
C ASN A 45 -8.00 -3.82 -2.47
N ASN A 46 -7.76 -3.04 -3.52
CA ASN A 46 -8.18 -1.64 -3.61
C ASN A 46 -9.09 -1.38 -4.83
N TRP A 47 -9.51 -2.42 -5.53
CA TRP A 47 -10.41 -2.33 -6.69
C TRP A 47 -11.85 -2.31 -6.22
N ILE A 48 -12.46 -1.13 -6.24
CA ILE A 48 -13.80 -0.89 -5.74
C ILE A 48 -14.88 -1.07 -6.83
N ARG A 49 -14.47 -1.18 -8.08
CA ARG A 49 -15.38 -1.44 -9.19
C ARG A 49 -15.35 -2.92 -9.54
N SER A 50 -16.46 -3.60 -9.33
CA SER A 50 -16.65 -4.94 -9.90
C SER A 50 -16.89 -4.86 -11.42
N PRO A 51 -16.67 -5.96 -12.15
CA PRO A 51 -16.93 -6.01 -13.60
C PRO A 51 -18.38 -5.71 -13.99
N ASP A 52 -19.32 -5.95 -13.09
CA ASP A 52 -20.77 -5.74 -13.29
C ASP A 52 -21.27 -4.36 -12.81
N GLY A 53 -20.36 -3.48 -12.33
CA GLY A 53 -20.72 -2.15 -11.84
C GLY A 53 -21.41 -2.17 -10.48
N ALA A 54 -21.18 -3.21 -9.67
CA ALA A 54 -21.78 -3.33 -8.34
C ALA A 54 -21.49 -2.15 -7.43
N ASP A 55 -22.39 -1.94 -6.46
CA ASP A 55 -22.24 -0.98 -5.39
C ASP A 55 -20.91 -1.20 -4.64
N PRO A 56 -20.12 -0.15 -4.36
CA PRO A 56 -18.87 -0.23 -3.60
C PRO A 56 -19.01 -0.98 -2.26
N LEU A 57 -20.12 -0.82 -1.55
CA LEU A 57 -20.36 -1.56 -0.30
C LEU A 57 -20.39 -3.07 -0.54
N ARG A 58 -21.08 -3.53 -1.60
CA ARG A 58 -21.11 -4.96 -1.94
C ARG A 58 -19.72 -5.49 -2.24
N VAL A 59 -18.92 -4.74 -3.03
CA VAL A 59 -17.54 -5.13 -3.35
C VAL A 59 -16.68 -5.27 -2.09
N VAL A 60 -16.79 -4.30 -1.17
CA VAL A 60 -16.08 -4.33 0.12
C VAL A 60 -16.49 -5.55 0.95
N GLN A 61 -17.79 -5.82 1.08
CA GLN A 61 -18.32 -6.95 1.84
C GLN A 61 -17.87 -8.30 1.27
N GLU A 62 -18.00 -8.48 -0.04
CA GLU A 62 -17.61 -9.73 -0.72
C GLU A 62 -16.11 -9.98 -0.58
N PHE A 63 -15.27 -8.94 -0.74
CA PHE A 63 -13.84 -9.10 -0.60
C PHE A 63 -13.44 -9.39 0.86
N ASN A 64 -13.97 -8.66 1.83
CA ASN A 64 -13.64 -8.85 3.24
C ASN A 64 -14.02 -10.25 3.74
N ALA A 65 -15.17 -10.76 3.32
CA ALA A 65 -15.57 -12.14 3.61
C ALA A 65 -14.62 -13.16 2.98
N HIS A 66 -14.24 -12.96 1.71
CA HIS A 66 -13.28 -13.81 1.00
C HIS A 66 -11.89 -13.80 1.68
N ALA A 67 -11.39 -12.62 2.05
CA ALA A 67 -10.10 -12.49 2.73
C ALA A 67 -10.11 -13.20 4.10
N ALA A 68 -11.22 -13.09 4.84
CA ALA A 68 -11.41 -13.81 6.10
C ALA A 68 -11.42 -15.33 5.90
N GLU A 69 -12.15 -15.82 4.90
CA GLU A 69 -12.24 -17.23 4.57
C GLU A 69 -10.86 -17.82 4.21
N LEU A 70 -10.12 -17.18 3.30
CA LEU A 70 -8.79 -17.63 2.90
C LEU A 70 -7.80 -17.64 4.06
N THR A 71 -7.80 -16.58 4.87
CA THR A 71 -6.93 -16.50 6.06
C THR A 71 -7.26 -17.60 7.06
N ALA A 72 -8.54 -17.88 7.30
CA ALA A 72 -8.96 -18.96 8.22
C ALA A 72 -8.60 -20.35 7.70
N LYS A 73 -8.67 -20.58 6.39
CA LYS A 73 -8.29 -21.85 5.76
C LYS A 73 -6.78 -22.07 5.71
N HIS A 74 -6.00 -21.01 5.58
CA HIS A 74 -4.54 -21.06 5.38
C HIS A 74 -3.77 -20.14 6.34
N PRO A 75 -3.98 -20.23 7.67
CA PRO A 75 -3.50 -19.23 8.64
C PRO A 75 -1.98 -19.16 8.78
N LYS A 76 -1.26 -20.17 8.28
CA LYS A 76 0.21 -20.20 8.27
C LYS A 76 0.82 -19.67 6.98
N ARG A 77 0.02 -19.40 5.96
CA ARG A 77 0.49 -19.01 4.62
C ARG A 77 -0.12 -17.71 4.13
N LEU A 78 -1.31 -17.33 4.63
CA LEU A 78 -2.06 -16.16 4.16
C LEU A 78 -2.51 -15.26 5.31
N LEU A 79 -2.38 -13.95 5.11
CA LEU A 79 -2.95 -12.93 5.97
C LEU A 79 -3.75 -11.94 5.12
N GLY A 80 -5.05 -11.85 5.35
CA GLY A 80 -5.93 -10.93 4.64
C GLY A 80 -5.89 -9.52 5.20
N LEU A 81 -5.95 -8.52 4.31
CA LEU A 81 -6.24 -7.14 4.61
C LEU A 81 -7.70 -6.84 4.28
N ALA A 82 -8.33 -5.98 5.05
CA ALA A 82 -9.65 -5.46 4.71
C ALA A 82 -9.57 -4.52 3.50
N CYS A 83 -10.51 -4.64 2.58
CA CYS A 83 -10.74 -3.63 1.55
C CYS A 83 -11.63 -2.53 2.13
N SER A 84 -11.36 -1.27 1.80
CA SER A 84 -12.21 -0.14 2.19
C SER A 84 -12.17 1.00 1.17
N VAL A 85 -13.07 1.97 1.36
CA VAL A 85 -13.11 3.25 0.64
C VAL A 85 -13.13 4.37 1.67
N PRO A 86 -12.19 5.32 1.60
CA PRO A 86 -12.05 6.33 2.65
C PRO A 86 -13.09 7.47 2.61
N TYR A 87 -14.04 7.50 1.66
CA TYR A 87 -14.92 8.65 1.45
C TYR A 87 -16.39 8.36 1.78
N ASP A 88 -17.00 9.22 2.61
CA ASP A 88 -18.43 9.40 2.92
C ASP A 88 -19.36 8.18 2.80
N ASN A 89 -19.05 7.12 3.53
CA ASN A 89 -19.95 5.99 3.54
C ASN A 89 -19.93 5.25 4.89
N ASP A 90 -20.81 5.63 5.79
CA ASP A 90 -20.94 5.01 7.12
C ASP A 90 -21.11 3.48 7.06
N LYS A 91 -21.75 2.95 6.01
CA LYS A 91 -21.92 1.50 5.86
C LYS A 91 -20.59 0.82 5.53
N ILE A 92 -19.77 1.46 4.70
CA ILE A 92 -18.42 0.95 4.40
C ILE A 92 -17.52 1.04 5.62
N LEU A 93 -17.59 2.15 6.39
CA LEU A 93 -16.81 2.27 7.64
C LEU A 93 -17.21 1.20 8.65
N LYS A 94 -18.49 0.92 8.84
CA LYS A 94 -18.96 -0.18 9.70
C LYS A 94 -18.51 -1.54 9.22
N GLU A 95 -18.51 -1.79 7.91
CA GLU A 95 -17.99 -3.05 7.35
C GLU A 95 -16.49 -3.17 7.53
N THR A 96 -15.75 -2.06 7.39
CA THR A 96 -14.30 -2.02 7.65
C THR A 96 -13.98 -2.31 9.11
N GLU A 97 -14.71 -1.71 10.05
CA GLU A 97 -14.59 -1.99 11.48
C GLU A 97 -14.87 -3.46 11.79
N LYS A 98 -15.94 -4.02 11.22
CA LYS A 98 -16.31 -5.43 11.34
C LYS A 98 -15.19 -6.34 10.81
N ALA A 99 -14.60 -6.01 9.65
CA ALA A 99 -13.54 -6.79 9.05
C ALA A 99 -12.31 -6.91 9.98
N ILE A 100 -11.97 -5.86 10.70
CA ILE A 100 -10.88 -5.87 11.68
C ILE A 100 -11.30 -6.55 12.99
N ARG A 101 -12.43 -6.15 13.57
CA ARG A 101 -12.82 -6.60 14.91
C ARG A 101 -13.38 -8.03 14.94
N GLU A 102 -14.16 -8.42 13.94
CA GLU A 102 -14.83 -9.73 13.90
C GLU A 102 -14.07 -10.73 13.01
N TYR A 103 -13.71 -10.34 11.78
CA TYR A 103 -12.99 -11.22 10.84
C TYR A 103 -11.49 -11.34 11.15
N LYS A 104 -10.95 -10.47 12.05
CA LYS A 104 -9.54 -10.47 12.48
C LYS A 104 -8.54 -10.24 11.35
N LEU A 105 -8.95 -9.53 10.30
CA LEU A 105 -8.03 -9.10 9.25
C LEU A 105 -6.94 -8.17 9.82
N LYS A 106 -5.73 -8.22 9.25
CA LYS A 106 -4.52 -7.68 9.89
C LYS A 106 -4.16 -6.25 9.51
N GLY A 107 -4.98 -5.60 8.72
CA GLY A 107 -4.82 -4.22 8.26
C GLY A 107 -5.88 -3.89 7.22
N ILE A 108 -5.75 -2.73 6.61
CA ILE A 108 -6.72 -2.22 5.64
C ILE A 108 -5.96 -1.82 4.37
N MET A 109 -6.45 -2.18 3.18
CA MET A 109 -5.93 -1.71 1.90
C MET A 109 -6.92 -0.77 1.24
N ILE A 110 -6.43 0.40 0.80
CA ILE A 110 -7.21 1.42 0.07
C ILE A 110 -6.48 1.89 -1.18
N GLY A 111 -7.22 2.54 -2.06
CA GLY A 111 -6.64 3.27 -3.18
C GLY A 111 -5.89 4.54 -2.74
N SER A 112 -4.77 4.87 -3.39
CA SER A 112 -4.13 6.18 -3.26
C SER A 112 -5.07 7.31 -3.71
N SER A 113 -5.92 7.01 -4.68
CA SER A 113 -7.07 7.84 -5.07
C SER A 113 -8.27 6.96 -5.43
N THR A 114 -9.47 7.54 -5.39
CA THR A 114 -10.69 6.88 -5.84
C THR A 114 -11.50 7.86 -6.69
N ASN A 115 -11.65 7.56 -7.98
CA ASN A 115 -12.33 8.44 -8.94
C ASN A 115 -11.76 9.88 -8.99
N GLY A 116 -10.44 10.03 -8.79
CA GLY A 116 -9.75 11.32 -8.78
C GLY A 116 -9.80 12.06 -7.44
N GLU A 117 -10.45 11.52 -6.42
CA GLU A 117 -10.41 12.05 -5.06
C GLU A 117 -9.24 11.44 -4.28
N TYR A 118 -8.47 12.28 -3.60
CA TYR A 118 -7.24 11.93 -2.90
C TYR A 118 -7.42 11.89 -1.37
N LEU A 119 -6.45 11.29 -0.67
CA LEU A 119 -6.50 11.01 0.77
C LEU A 119 -6.59 12.24 1.67
N ASP A 120 -6.26 13.42 1.15
CA ASP A 120 -6.38 14.70 1.85
C ASP A 120 -7.80 15.30 1.79
N SER A 121 -8.75 14.65 1.14
CA SER A 121 -10.14 15.08 1.13
C SER A 121 -10.71 15.13 2.56
N PRO A 122 -11.41 16.21 2.94
CA PRO A 122 -12.10 16.26 4.24
C PRO A 122 -13.08 15.11 4.45
N ARG A 123 -13.62 14.53 3.37
CA ARG A 123 -14.51 13.37 3.39
C ARG A 123 -13.82 12.09 3.89
N ALA A 124 -12.49 12.02 3.84
CA ALA A 124 -11.72 10.90 4.36
C ALA A 124 -11.46 10.98 5.89
N THR A 125 -11.80 12.10 6.54
CA THR A 125 -11.54 12.29 7.97
C THR A 125 -12.14 11.18 8.84
N PRO A 126 -13.42 10.79 8.71
CA PRO A 126 -14.00 9.73 9.53
C PRO A 126 -13.33 8.36 9.33
N PHE A 127 -12.83 8.10 8.13
CA PHE A 127 -12.07 6.89 7.86
C PHE A 127 -10.73 6.87 8.60
N PHE A 128 -9.97 7.96 8.59
CA PHE A 128 -8.69 8.03 9.31
C PHE A 128 -8.86 8.02 10.82
N GLU A 129 -9.95 8.59 11.35
CA GLU A 129 -10.36 8.45 12.75
C GLU A 129 -10.55 6.97 13.10
N LEU A 130 -11.34 6.25 12.30
CA LEU A 130 -11.56 4.81 12.49
C LEU A 130 -10.25 4.01 12.42
N VAL A 131 -9.38 4.26 11.43
CA VAL A 131 -8.09 3.55 11.30
C VAL A 131 -7.20 3.80 12.51
N SER A 132 -7.18 5.04 13.02
CA SER A 132 -6.44 5.41 14.22
C SER A 132 -6.95 4.69 15.46
N ASP A 133 -8.27 4.58 15.63
CA ASP A 133 -8.91 3.86 16.74
C ASP A 133 -8.69 2.35 16.68
N LEU A 134 -8.62 1.79 15.48
CA LEU A 134 -8.35 0.37 15.26
C LEU A 134 -6.87 0.01 15.48
N ASP A 135 -5.96 0.98 15.41
CA ASP A 135 -4.48 0.84 15.51
C ASP A 135 -3.90 -0.24 14.57
N VAL A 136 -4.41 -0.33 13.35
CA VAL A 136 -3.97 -1.29 12.33
C VAL A 136 -3.21 -0.60 11.19
N PRO A 137 -2.31 -1.29 10.49
CA PRO A 137 -1.63 -0.71 9.32
C PRO A 137 -2.58 -0.46 8.16
N LEU A 138 -2.36 0.66 7.49
CA LEU A 138 -3.06 1.09 6.30
C LEU A 138 -2.15 0.91 5.07
N PHE A 139 -2.54 0.04 4.15
CA PHE A 139 -1.83 -0.19 2.90
C PHE A 139 -2.42 0.71 1.81
N VAL A 140 -1.59 1.59 1.27
CA VAL A 140 -1.96 2.53 0.22
C VAL A 140 -1.44 2.03 -1.12
N HIS A 141 -2.35 1.62 -1.99
CA HIS A 141 -2.03 1.04 -3.28
C HIS A 141 -2.65 1.88 -4.41
N PRO A 142 -1.95 2.15 -5.52
CA PRO A 142 -2.51 2.96 -6.61
C PRO A 142 -3.72 2.30 -7.27
N PRO A 143 -4.69 3.10 -7.78
CA PRO A 143 -5.84 2.57 -8.49
C PRO A 143 -5.43 2.07 -9.89
N LYS A 144 -6.34 1.33 -10.54
CA LYS A 144 -6.15 0.90 -11.93
C LYS A 144 -6.03 2.09 -12.90
N PHE A 145 -6.78 3.17 -12.63
CA PHE A 145 -6.79 4.41 -13.42
C PHE A 145 -6.18 5.52 -12.56
N ALA A 146 -4.87 5.68 -12.70
CA ALA A 146 -4.08 6.68 -12.01
C ALA A 146 -4.12 8.05 -12.72
N ILE A 147 -3.57 9.07 -12.08
CA ILE A 147 -3.42 10.41 -12.68
C ILE A 147 -2.66 10.35 -14.01
N GLY A 148 -3.10 11.13 -14.99
CA GLY A 148 -2.45 11.23 -16.31
C GLY A 148 -2.69 10.02 -17.21
N ASN A 149 -3.59 9.13 -16.84
CA ASN A 149 -3.87 7.88 -17.56
C ASN A 149 -4.25 8.14 -19.04
N GLU A 150 -4.90 9.26 -19.33
CA GLU A 150 -5.26 9.70 -20.68
C GLU A 150 -4.05 10.03 -21.58
N LYS A 151 -2.86 10.15 -21.02
CA LYS A 151 -1.59 10.35 -21.73
C LYS A 151 -0.72 9.10 -21.76
N MET A 152 -1.23 7.98 -21.25
CA MET A 152 -0.46 6.76 -20.99
C MET A 152 -1.05 5.51 -21.68
N GLU A 153 -1.75 5.68 -22.79
CA GLU A 153 -2.53 4.59 -23.45
C GLU A 153 -1.67 3.46 -24.03
N ILE A 154 -0.37 3.71 -24.27
CA ILE A 154 0.55 2.76 -24.90
C ILE A 154 1.66 2.33 -23.93
N PHE A 155 2.38 1.27 -24.28
CA PHE A 155 3.56 0.74 -23.54
C PHE A 155 3.27 0.34 -22.08
N ARG A 156 2.02 0.10 -21.69
CA ARG A 156 1.63 -0.18 -20.30
C ARG A 156 2.05 0.92 -19.31
N LEU A 157 2.16 2.17 -19.77
CA LEU A 157 2.57 3.31 -18.96
C LEU A 157 1.67 3.54 -17.74
N PRO A 158 0.35 3.25 -17.75
CA PRO A 158 -0.46 3.36 -16.52
C PRO A 158 0.09 2.53 -15.36
N GLU A 159 0.58 1.31 -15.65
CA GLU A 159 1.14 0.42 -14.63
C GLU A 159 2.56 0.83 -14.22
N MET A 160 3.41 1.14 -15.20
CA MET A 160 4.83 1.38 -14.97
C MET A 160 5.13 2.80 -14.46
N LEU A 161 4.32 3.79 -14.81
CA LEU A 161 4.56 5.20 -14.51
C LEU A 161 3.39 5.85 -13.76
N GLY A 162 2.16 5.66 -14.25
CA GLY A 162 0.97 6.32 -13.70
C GLY A 162 0.71 5.93 -12.24
N ARG A 163 0.81 4.64 -11.91
CA ARG A 163 0.61 4.14 -10.55
C ARG A 163 1.63 4.70 -9.54
N PRO A 164 2.96 4.67 -9.79
CA PRO A 164 3.92 5.34 -8.92
C PRO A 164 3.66 6.84 -8.76
N PHE A 165 3.22 7.54 -9.81
CA PHE A 165 2.89 8.96 -9.74
C PHE A 165 1.66 9.23 -8.89
N ASP A 166 0.60 8.43 -9.01
CA ASP A 166 -0.61 8.57 -8.22
C ASP A 166 -0.33 8.38 -6.72
N THR A 167 0.43 7.33 -6.37
CA THR A 167 0.89 7.09 -4.99
C THR A 167 1.70 8.27 -4.47
N THR A 168 2.66 8.77 -5.26
CA THR A 168 3.48 9.93 -4.89
C THR A 168 2.62 11.15 -4.61
N LEU A 169 1.67 11.46 -5.50
CA LEU A 169 0.79 12.62 -5.35
C LEU A 169 -0.10 12.49 -4.12
N ALA A 170 -0.72 11.33 -3.92
CA ALA A 170 -1.61 11.07 -2.79
C ALA A 170 -0.92 11.30 -1.44
N LEU A 171 0.26 10.72 -1.27
CA LEU A 171 1.02 10.82 -0.03
C LEU A 171 1.63 12.21 0.18
N THR A 172 2.07 12.86 -0.90
CA THR A 172 2.52 14.25 -0.85
C THR A 172 1.39 15.15 -0.37
N ARG A 173 0.20 15.06 -0.98
CA ARG A 173 -0.98 15.82 -0.58
C ARG A 173 -1.34 15.55 0.89
N PHE A 174 -1.37 14.29 1.31
CA PHE A 174 -1.67 13.92 2.70
C PHE A 174 -0.67 14.53 3.70
N ILE A 175 0.64 14.52 3.39
CA ILE A 175 1.67 15.15 4.21
C ILE A 175 1.46 16.67 4.27
N PHE A 176 1.32 17.33 3.11
CA PHE A 176 1.32 18.79 3.00
C PHE A 176 0.04 19.43 3.54
N THR A 177 -1.07 18.70 3.57
CA THR A 177 -2.33 19.16 4.20
C THR A 177 -2.43 18.82 5.69
N GLY A 178 -1.32 18.37 6.30
CA GLY A 178 -1.25 18.11 7.73
C GLY A 178 -1.88 16.78 8.17
N GLY A 179 -1.98 15.80 7.28
CA GLY A 179 -2.56 14.48 7.60
C GLY A 179 -1.89 13.83 8.80
N PHE A 180 -0.55 13.84 8.87
CA PHE A 180 0.19 13.32 10.02
C PHE A 180 0.21 14.24 11.24
N GLU A 181 -0.13 15.52 11.12
CA GLU A 181 -0.38 16.37 12.29
C GLU A 181 -1.71 15.97 12.94
N LYS A 182 -2.72 15.67 12.11
CA LYS A 182 -4.04 15.27 12.57
C LYS A 182 -4.09 13.81 13.06
N PHE A 183 -3.34 12.93 12.39
CA PHE A 183 -3.30 11.48 12.66
C PHE A 183 -1.85 11.00 12.87
N PRO A 184 -1.19 11.37 13.97
CA PRO A 184 0.26 11.14 14.15
C PRO A 184 0.65 9.67 14.32
N ASN A 185 -0.28 8.79 14.66
CA ASN A 185 -0.03 7.38 14.90
C ASN A 185 -0.35 6.46 13.71
N LEU A 186 -0.79 7.02 12.57
CA LEU A 186 -1.06 6.22 11.39
C LEU A 186 0.21 5.50 10.91
N LYS A 187 0.08 4.21 10.63
CA LYS A 187 1.11 3.35 10.05
C LYS A 187 0.73 3.09 8.59
N MET A 188 1.29 3.87 7.66
CA MET A 188 0.97 3.74 6.23
C MET A 188 2.05 2.95 5.50
N VAL A 189 1.68 1.83 4.89
CA VAL A 189 2.52 1.04 3.98
C VAL A 189 2.20 1.46 2.55
N CYS A 190 3.19 1.96 1.85
CA CYS A 190 3.03 2.55 0.53
C CYS A 190 3.59 1.61 -0.54
N ALA A 191 2.75 1.23 -1.48
CA ALA A 191 3.11 0.34 -2.58
C ALA A 191 4.20 0.93 -3.50
N HIS A 192 4.94 0.04 -4.16
CA HIS A 192 5.92 0.36 -5.20
C HIS A 192 7.00 1.34 -4.71
N VAL A 193 7.62 1.01 -3.55
CA VAL A 193 8.68 1.84 -2.91
C VAL A 193 8.20 3.26 -2.61
N GLY A 194 6.87 3.47 -2.44
CA GLY A 194 6.28 4.79 -2.24
C GLY A 194 6.34 5.68 -3.49
N GLY A 195 6.48 5.08 -4.68
CA GLY A 195 6.58 5.80 -5.95
C GLY A 195 7.89 6.60 -6.05
N ALA A 196 7.80 7.92 -6.26
CA ALA A 196 8.95 8.81 -6.33
C ALA A 196 9.32 9.46 -4.98
N LEU A 197 8.58 9.18 -3.90
CA LEU A 197 8.80 9.83 -2.60
C LEU A 197 10.24 9.75 -2.10
N PRO A 198 10.97 8.63 -2.21
CA PRO A 198 12.36 8.55 -1.74
C PRO A 198 13.30 9.58 -2.40
N MET A 199 12.95 10.08 -3.58
CA MET A 199 13.77 11.03 -4.35
C MET A 199 13.42 12.51 -4.05
N LEU A 200 12.35 12.78 -3.29
CA LEU A 200 11.79 14.13 -3.17
C LEU A 200 12.10 14.89 -1.85
N PRO A 201 12.75 14.32 -0.81
CA PRO A 201 12.94 15.02 0.47
C PRO A 201 13.61 16.39 0.32
N GLY A 202 14.64 16.49 -0.53
CA GLY A 202 15.34 17.76 -0.79
C GLY A 202 14.44 18.79 -1.48
N ARG A 203 13.57 18.37 -2.39
CA ARG A 203 12.62 19.27 -3.04
C ARG A 203 11.52 19.74 -2.09
N TYR A 204 11.08 18.87 -1.19
CA TYR A 204 10.11 19.25 -0.15
C TYR A 204 10.71 20.21 0.86
N GLY A 205 11.98 20.00 1.27
CA GLY A 205 12.73 20.92 2.13
C GLY A 205 12.88 22.29 1.49
N PHE A 206 13.32 22.34 0.24
CA PHE A 206 13.44 23.54 -0.56
C PHE A 206 12.11 24.33 -0.64
N GLY A 207 11.02 23.65 -1.01
CA GLY A 207 9.70 24.28 -1.06
C GLY A 207 9.25 24.82 0.31
N TYR A 208 9.49 24.06 1.39
CA TYR A 208 9.15 24.48 2.75
C TYR A 208 9.96 25.71 3.21
N GLU A 209 11.24 25.78 2.90
CA GLU A 209 12.08 26.95 3.22
C GLU A 209 11.58 28.21 2.52
N LEU A 210 11.14 28.08 1.27
CA LEU A 210 10.65 29.19 0.44
C LEU A 210 9.14 29.47 0.60
N ARG A 211 8.44 28.79 1.51
CA ARG A 211 6.97 28.88 1.65
C ARG A 211 6.42 30.28 1.96
N LYS A 212 7.29 31.20 2.38
CA LYS A 212 6.93 32.61 2.63
C LYS A 212 7.32 33.54 1.48
N ASP A 213 7.87 33.00 0.41
CA ASP A 213 8.28 33.78 -0.78
C ASP A 213 7.23 33.60 -1.87
N ASP A 214 6.37 34.59 -2.03
CA ASP A 214 5.26 34.61 -2.98
C ASP A 214 5.70 34.46 -4.44
N SER A 215 7.00 34.74 -4.76
CA SER A 215 7.52 34.55 -6.11
C SER A 215 7.56 33.11 -6.59
N PHE A 216 7.52 32.14 -5.65
CA PHE A 216 7.46 30.68 -5.94
C PHE A 216 6.05 30.11 -5.94
N GLY A 217 5.02 30.92 -5.74
CA GLY A 217 3.62 30.53 -5.70
C GLY A 217 3.10 30.34 -4.27
N PRO A 218 1.78 30.13 -4.13
CA PRO A 218 1.15 30.01 -2.83
C PRO A 218 1.56 28.74 -2.10
N TRP A 219 1.75 28.86 -0.78
CA TRP A 219 1.94 27.76 0.15
C TRP A 219 0.77 27.71 1.13
N GLU A 220 -0.37 27.25 0.68
CA GLU A 220 -1.58 27.19 1.49
C GLU A 220 -2.29 25.83 1.37
N PRO A 221 -2.81 25.29 2.48
CA PRO A 221 -2.69 25.82 3.85
C PRO A 221 -1.30 25.55 4.48
N ASP A 222 -0.77 26.52 5.26
CA ASP A 222 0.49 26.34 6.02
C ASP A 222 0.16 25.70 7.39
N VAL A 223 -0.05 24.40 7.38
CA VAL A 223 -0.54 23.60 8.54
C VAL A 223 0.50 22.68 9.17
N MET A 224 1.69 22.59 8.56
CA MET A 224 2.74 21.70 9.03
C MET A 224 3.60 22.38 10.08
N ASN A 225 3.85 21.68 11.20
CA ASN A 225 4.71 22.15 12.28
C ASN A 225 6.20 21.83 12.06
N ARG A 226 6.50 20.97 11.09
CA ARG A 226 7.84 20.45 10.76
C ARG A 226 8.05 20.41 9.26
N PRO A 227 9.31 20.39 8.78
CA PRO A 227 9.59 20.19 7.35
C PRO A 227 8.94 18.90 6.82
N PRO A 228 8.36 18.91 5.60
CA PRO A 228 7.60 17.78 5.04
C PRO A 228 8.37 16.45 5.03
N ALA A 229 9.67 16.51 4.75
CA ALA A 229 10.53 15.32 4.74
C ALA A 229 10.58 14.58 6.09
N SER A 230 10.34 15.28 7.21
CA SER A 230 10.35 14.65 8.54
C SER A 230 9.16 13.71 8.76
N TYR A 231 8.03 13.94 8.07
CA TYR A 231 6.84 13.08 8.16
C TYR A 231 7.01 11.79 7.35
N MET A 232 7.90 11.77 6.37
CA MET A 232 8.15 10.57 5.57
C MET A 232 8.65 9.40 6.43
N LYS A 233 9.28 9.66 7.58
CA LYS A 233 9.69 8.63 8.55
C LYS A 233 8.52 7.94 9.28
N GLN A 234 7.28 8.36 9.04
CA GLN A 234 6.06 7.70 9.51
C GLN A 234 5.49 6.73 8.47
N LEU A 235 6.03 6.75 7.25
CA LEU A 235 5.66 5.84 6.17
C LEU A 235 6.49 4.56 6.24
N TYR A 236 5.91 3.48 5.73
CA TYR A 236 6.60 2.25 5.36
C TYR A 236 6.57 2.11 3.85
N PHE A 237 7.64 1.62 3.24
CA PHE A 237 7.68 1.31 1.81
C PHE A 237 7.88 -0.18 1.60
N ASP A 238 7.18 -0.75 0.62
CA ASP A 238 7.50 -2.09 0.15
C ASP A 238 8.73 -2.10 -0.78
N THR A 239 9.14 -3.29 -1.23
CA THR A 239 10.29 -3.44 -2.14
C THR A 239 9.90 -3.65 -3.60
N VAL A 240 8.64 -3.39 -3.97
CA VAL A 240 8.12 -3.65 -5.31
C VAL A 240 8.63 -2.64 -6.33
N CYS A 241 9.83 -2.84 -6.84
CA CYS A 241 10.38 -2.08 -7.96
C CYS A 241 11.38 -2.91 -8.78
N TYR A 242 11.76 -4.10 -8.29
CA TYR A 242 12.72 -5.01 -8.93
C TYR A 242 14.06 -4.34 -9.29
N HIS A 243 14.45 -3.30 -8.52
CA HIS A 243 15.64 -2.49 -8.75
C HIS A 243 16.32 -2.15 -7.41
N PRO A 244 17.39 -2.91 -7.01
CA PRO A 244 18.05 -2.75 -5.71
C PRO A 244 18.46 -1.31 -5.37
N PRO A 245 19.00 -0.47 -6.31
CA PRO A 245 19.33 0.91 -6.00
C PRO A 245 18.13 1.77 -5.58
N ALA A 246 16.92 1.51 -6.08
CA ALA A 246 15.71 2.24 -5.65
C ALA A 246 15.30 1.84 -4.23
N VAL A 247 15.40 0.55 -3.88
CA VAL A 247 15.16 0.08 -2.51
C VAL A 247 16.21 0.68 -1.56
N GLN A 248 17.48 0.76 -1.99
CA GLN A 248 18.55 1.42 -1.19
C GLN A 248 18.20 2.90 -0.93
N CYS A 249 17.76 3.63 -1.96
CA CYS A 249 17.33 5.02 -1.81
C CYS A 249 16.17 5.15 -0.80
N ALA A 250 15.23 4.21 -0.79
CA ALA A 250 14.17 4.17 0.21
C ALA A 250 14.72 3.95 1.63
N ILE A 251 15.62 2.97 1.81
CA ILE A 251 16.28 2.71 3.10
C ILE A 251 17.00 3.95 3.60
N ASP A 252 17.77 4.61 2.75
CA ASP A 252 18.54 5.82 3.10
C ASP A 252 17.61 7.00 3.47
N THR A 253 16.40 7.02 2.93
CA THR A 253 15.42 8.10 3.13
C THR A 253 14.60 7.92 4.40
N ILE A 254 14.00 6.73 4.61
CA ILE A 254 13.05 6.52 5.72
C ILE A 254 13.62 5.63 6.84
N GLY A 255 14.74 4.97 6.61
CA GLY A 255 15.37 4.03 7.54
C GLY A 255 14.97 2.58 7.30
N ILE A 256 15.88 1.68 7.66
CA ILE A 256 15.75 0.23 7.43
C ILE A 256 14.52 -0.38 8.13
N ASP A 257 14.14 0.15 9.29
CA ASP A 257 13.04 -0.36 10.11
C ASP A 257 11.65 -0.02 9.52
N HIS A 258 11.62 0.75 8.43
CA HIS A 258 10.41 1.17 7.73
C HIS A 258 10.28 0.58 6.31
N VAL A 259 11.15 -0.36 5.93
CA VAL A 259 11.05 -1.06 4.64
C VAL A 259 10.56 -2.48 4.87
N VAL A 260 9.54 -2.90 4.12
CA VAL A 260 8.94 -4.25 4.19
C VAL A 260 9.08 -4.96 2.85
N PHE A 261 9.27 -6.28 2.87
CA PHE A 261 9.29 -7.06 1.64
C PHE A 261 7.90 -7.09 0.99
N GLY A 262 7.84 -6.89 -0.32
CA GLY A 262 6.66 -7.00 -1.15
C GLY A 262 7.00 -7.44 -2.56
N SER A 263 6.11 -8.19 -3.21
CA SER A 263 6.32 -8.73 -4.54
C SER A 263 5.35 -8.23 -5.61
N ASP A 264 4.13 -7.84 -5.23
CA ASP A 264 3.01 -7.64 -6.14
C ASP A 264 2.69 -8.91 -6.98
N SER A 265 2.97 -10.08 -6.43
CA SER A 265 2.69 -11.39 -7.05
C SER A 265 1.64 -12.17 -6.25
N PRO A 266 0.55 -12.58 -6.87
CA PRO A 266 0.02 -12.08 -8.12
C PRO A 266 -0.47 -10.64 -8.01
N PRO A 267 -0.67 -9.85 -9.11
CA PRO A 267 -0.83 -10.25 -10.52
C PRO A 267 0.43 -10.11 -11.40
N VAL A 268 1.55 -9.59 -10.85
CA VAL A 268 2.76 -9.41 -11.67
C VAL A 268 3.28 -10.79 -12.12
N PRO A 269 3.36 -11.05 -13.44
CA PRO A 269 3.70 -12.37 -13.95
C PRO A 269 5.21 -12.60 -13.99
N LEU A 270 5.88 -12.32 -12.89
CA LEU A 270 7.31 -12.58 -12.68
C LEU A 270 7.44 -13.60 -11.55
N PRO A 271 8.42 -14.52 -11.61
CA PRO A 271 8.66 -15.45 -10.51
C PRO A 271 8.84 -14.71 -9.18
N LEU A 272 8.20 -15.16 -8.12
CA LEU A 272 8.28 -14.58 -6.78
C LEU A 272 9.74 -14.51 -6.27
N ALA A 273 10.57 -15.49 -6.65
CA ALA A 273 12.00 -15.49 -6.38
C ALA A 273 12.72 -14.22 -6.86
N ARG A 274 12.25 -13.57 -7.92
CA ARG A 274 12.86 -12.31 -8.42
C ARG A 274 12.67 -11.16 -7.44
N ALA A 275 11.55 -11.09 -6.73
CA ALA A 275 11.36 -10.11 -5.68
C ALA A 275 12.29 -10.38 -4.50
N VAL A 276 12.43 -11.64 -4.09
CA VAL A 276 13.39 -12.09 -3.06
C VAL A 276 14.83 -11.72 -3.45
N ASP A 277 15.22 -11.96 -4.70
CA ASP A 277 16.54 -11.61 -5.21
C ASP A 277 16.80 -10.10 -5.18
N THR A 278 15.78 -9.26 -5.36
CA THR A 278 15.94 -7.81 -5.25
C THR A 278 16.46 -7.40 -3.86
N VAL A 279 15.96 -8.01 -2.80
CA VAL A 279 16.44 -7.77 -1.42
C VAL A 279 17.80 -8.44 -1.19
N ASN A 280 18.00 -9.66 -1.70
CA ASN A 280 19.29 -10.38 -1.56
C ASN A 280 20.45 -9.62 -2.18
N GLN A 281 20.25 -8.88 -3.27
CA GLN A 281 21.25 -8.09 -3.96
C GLN A 281 21.59 -6.76 -3.24
N LEU A 282 20.83 -6.33 -2.23
CA LEU A 282 21.15 -5.14 -1.45
C LEU A 282 22.51 -5.33 -0.73
N LYS A 283 23.32 -4.28 -0.72
CA LYS A 283 24.63 -4.28 -0.05
C LYS A 283 24.50 -3.79 1.39
N ILE A 284 23.68 -4.48 2.17
CA ILE A 284 23.42 -4.21 3.58
C ILE A 284 23.69 -5.48 4.41
N PRO A 285 23.86 -5.37 5.75
CA PRO A 285 24.03 -6.53 6.63
C PRO A 285 22.86 -7.52 6.52
N ASN A 286 23.14 -8.82 6.73
CA ASN A 286 22.09 -9.84 6.67
C ASN A 286 20.99 -9.63 7.72
N GLU A 287 21.31 -9.08 8.89
CA GLU A 287 20.33 -8.71 9.91
C GLU A 287 19.33 -7.66 9.41
N ASP A 288 19.79 -6.69 8.60
CA ASP A 288 18.92 -5.68 8.00
C ASP A 288 18.08 -6.27 6.87
N LYS A 289 18.62 -7.23 6.09
CA LYS A 289 17.78 -7.99 5.13
C LYS A 289 16.69 -8.78 5.85
N GLN A 290 16.95 -9.37 7.02
CA GLN A 290 15.95 -10.06 7.80
C GLN A 290 14.87 -9.11 8.35
N LYS A 291 15.23 -7.86 8.69
CA LYS A 291 14.23 -6.84 9.03
C LYS A 291 13.28 -6.59 7.86
N ILE A 292 13.81 -6.40 6.63
CA ILE A 292 13.00 -6.22 5.42
C ILE A 292 12.14 -7.46 5.16
N PHE A 293 12.72 -8.66 5.18
CA PHE A 293 12.01 -9.90 4.86
C PHE A 293 10.89 -10.24 5.84
N SER A 294 11.05 -9.94 7.13
CA SER A 294 10.03 -10.36 8.11
C SER A 294 9.92 -9.48 9.34
N GLY A 295 11.02 -8.98 9.90
CA GLY A 295 11.01 -8.32 11.20
C GLY A 295 10.08 -7.11 11.26
N ASN A 296 10.17 -6.24 10.25
CA ASN A 296 9.35 -5.04 10.16
C ASN A 296 7.86 -5.38 9.93
N ALA A 297 7.59 -6.34 9.03
CA ALA A 297 6.24 -6.80 8.76
C ALA A 297 5.60 -7.47 9.99
N ALA A 298 6.34 -8.33 10.69
CA ALA A 298 5.86 -8.99 11.90
C ALA A 298 5.47 -7.98 12.99
N LYS A 299 6.32 -6.96 13.22
CA LYS A 299 6.04 -5.87 14.15
C LYS A 299 4.80 -5.06 13.72
N LEU A 300 4.74 -4.69 12.44
CA LEU A 300 3.66 -3.88 11.88
C LEU A 300 2.29 -4.57 11.98
N LEU A 301 2.25 -5.89 11.68
CA LEU A 301 1.04 -6.70 11.66
C LEU A 301 0.68 -7.33 13.02
N GLY A 302 1.48 -7.06 14.08
CA GLY A 302 1.25 -7.64 15.41
C GLY A 302 1.34 -9.16 15.41
N LEU A 303 2.27 -9.73 14.64
CA LEU A 303 2.53 -11.17 14.66
C LEU A 303 3.47 -11.47 15.84
N ALA A 304 3.09 -12.44 16.66
CA ALA A 304 3.96 -12.92 17.71
C ALA A 304 5.27 -13.46 17.11
N GLY A 305 6.39 -13.04 17.69
CA GLY A 305 7.71 -13.54 17.33
C GLY A 305 7.93 -14.98 17.76
#